data_dd7c4e9d806ccaf89e83c85b00941af8
#
_entry.id   dd7c4e9d806ccaf89e83c85b00941af8
#
_cell.length_a   1.000
_cell.length_b   1.000
_cell.length_c   1.000
_cell.angle_alpha   90.00
_cell.angle_beta   90.00
_cell.angle_gamma   90.00
#
_symmetry.space_group_name_H-M   'P 1'
#
loop_
_entity.id
_entity.type
_entity.pdbx_description
1 polymer ?
#
loop_
_entity_poly.entity_id
_entity_poly.type
_entity_poly.pdbx_seq_one_letter_code
_entity_poly.pdbx_strand_id
1 'polypeptide(L)'
;MFVDIRPDTMNIDETLIEDAITEKTKAIVPVHYAGVACEMDTIMDIAKRHNLKVVEDAAQGVLASYKGKALGTIGDFGAYSFHETKNYSMGEGGALLILSLIHI
;
A
#
# COMPACT_ATOMS: atom_id res chain seq x y z
N MET A 1 11.56 9.41 -0.14
CA MET A 1 11.98 9.24 -1.54
C MET A 1 10.82 8.71 -2.35
N PHE A 2 10.62 9.22 -3.56
CA PHE A 2 9.61 8.72 -4.48
C PHE A 2 10.24 7.77 -5.49
N VAL A 3 9.51 6.73 -5.84
CA VAL A 3 9.85 5.79 -6.91
C VAL A 3 8.88 6.04 -8.06
N ASP A 4 9.35 5.93 -9.29
CA ASP A 4 8.53 6.19 -10.46
C ASP A 4 7.37 5.19 -10.59
N ILE A 5 6.38 5.55 -11.37
CA ILE A 5 5.15 4.76 -11.55
C ILE A 5 5.20 3.95 -12.85
N ARG A 6 4.39 2.89 -12.87
CA ARG A 6 4.10 2.13 -14.08
C ARG A 6 3.13 2.93 -14.96
N PRO A 7 3.38 3.04 -16.26
CA PRO A 7 2.48 3.78 -17.14
C PRO A 7 1.12 3.10 -17.37
N ASP A 8 1.03 1.78 -17.13
CA ASP A 8 -0.21 1.02 -17.34
C ASP A 8 -1.20 1.14 -16.17
N THR A 9 -0.72 1.22 -14.93
CA THR A 9 -1.57 1.27 -13.75
C THR A 9 -1.46 2.57 -12.97
N MET A 10 -0.42 3.35 -13.20
CA MET A 10 -0.03 4.53 -12.41
C MET A 10 0.34 4.21 -10.96
N ASN A 11 0.44 2.95 -10.62
CA ASN A 11 0.96 2.49 -9.34
C ASN A 11 2.49 2.52 -9.34
N ILE A 12 3.09 2.44 -8.16
CA ILE A 12 4.55 2.34 -8.01
C ILE A 12 5.10 1.22 -8.90
N ASP A 13 6.19 1.49 -9.60
CA ASP A 13 6.88 0.47 -10.37
C ASP A 13 7.73 -0.39 -9.41
N GLU A 14 7.23 -1.58 -9.15
CA GLU A 14 7.85 -2.51 -8.21
C GLU A 14 9.28 -2.93 -8.62
N THR A 15 9.61 -2.82 -9.91
CA THR A 15 10.95 -3.18 -10.39
C THR A 15 12.01 -2.13 -10.03
N LEU A 16 11.58 -0.93 -9.63
CA LEU A 16 12.47 0.17 -9.27
C LEU A 16 12.63 0.35 -7.75
N ILE A 17 11.85 -0.35 -6.94
CA ILE A 17 11.84 -0.16 -5.49
C ILE A 17 13.18 -0.51 -4.87
N GLU A 18 13.72 -1.67 -5.23
CA GLU A 18 14.93 -2.20 -4.58
C GLU A 18 16.13 -1.26 -4.76
N ASP A 19 16.29 -0.66 -5.94
CA ASP A 19 17.36 0.29 -6.22
C ASP A 19 17.24 1.59 -5.41
N ALA A 20 16.06 1.91 -4.94
CA ALA A 20 15.80 3.10 -4.14
C ALA A 20 16.04 2.89 -2.63
N ILE A 21 16.20 1.65 -2.19
CA ILE A 21 16.38 1.32 -0.78
C ILE A 21 17.80 1.70 -0.34
N THR A 22 17.89 2.37 0.81
CA THR A 22 19.14 2.70 1.48
C THR A 22 19.12 2.22 2.93
N GLU A 23 20.21 2.38 3.65
CA GLU A 23 20.29 2.08 5.08
C GLU A 23 19.32 2.91 5.94
N LYS A 24 18.81 4.02 5.40
CA LYS A 24 17.85 4.89 6.08
C LYS A 24 16.40 4.53 5.81
N THR A 25 16.15 3.66 4.84
CA THR A 25 14.79 3.23 4.48
C THR A 25 14.17 2.42 5.62
N LYS A 26 12.95 2.76 6.02
CA LYS A 26 12.23 2.07 7.10
C LYS A 26 10.95 1.41 6.62
N ALA A 27 10.32 1.95 5.59
CA ALA A 27 9.04 1.47 5.11
C ALA A 27 8.88 1.70 3.62
N ILE A 28 8.00 0.88 3.02
CA ILE A 28 7.49 1.09 1.67
C ILE A 28 6.02 1.46 1.81
N VAL A 29 5.59 2.52 1.10
CA VAL A 29 4.21 2.99 1.12
C VAL A 29 3.64 2.90 -0.29
N PRO A 30 3.11 1.75 -0.69
CA PRO A 30 2.44 1.62 -1.97
C PRO A 30 1.06 2.26 -1.92
N VAL A 31 0.71 3.00 -2.96
CA VAL A 31 -0.62 3.61 -3.14
C VAL A 31 -1.37 2.78 -4.18
N HIS A 32 -2.53 2.26 -3.82
CA HIS A 32 -3.42 1.53 -4.74
C HIS A 32 -4.26 2.55 -5.53
N TYR A 33 -3.69 3.09 -6.58
CA TYR A 33 -4.30 4.17 -7.34
C TYR A 33 -5.59 3.70 -8.03
N ALA A 34 -6.65 4.49 -7.89
CA ALA A 34 -7.97 4.24 -8.47
C ALA A 34 -8.54 2.84 -8.11
N GLY A 35 -8.13 2.27 -7.00
CA GLY A 35 -8.57 0.94 -6.58
C GLY A 35 -7.87 -0.22 -7.28
N VAL A 36 -6.87 0.05 -8.11
CA VAL A 36 -6.06 -0.99 -8.75
C VAL A 36 -4.90 -1.35 -7.83
N ALA A 37 -4.74 -2.64 -7.54
CA ALA A 37 -3.71 -3.11 -6.63
C ALA A 37 -2.30 -2.91 -7.21
N CYS A 38 -1.36 -2.49 -6.35
CA CYS A 38 0.07 -2.63 -6.64
C CYS A 38 0.44 -4.12 -6.70
N GLU A 39 1.62 -4.43 -7.25
CA GLU A 39 2.16 -5.79 -7.27
C GLU A 39 2.64 -6.18 -5.86
N MET A 40 1.70 -6.52 -5.00
CA MET A 40 1.95 -6.70 -3.57
C MET A 40 2.84 -7.89 -3.26
N ASP A 41 2.78 -8.97 -4.04
CA ASP A 41 3.68 -10.11 -3.82
C ASP A 41 5.15 -9.70 -3.94
N THR A 42 5.48 -8.93 -4.97
CA THR A 42 6.83 -8.41 -5.18
C THR A 42 7.22 -7.42 -4.08
N ILE A 43 6.33 -6.50 -3.74
CA ILE A 43 6.57 -5.48 -2.71
C ILE A 43 6.81 -6.14 -1.34
N MET A 44 5.99 -7.11 -0.97
CA MET A 44 6.13 -7.83 0.30
C MET A 44 7.43 -8.65 0.35
N ASP A 45 7.84 -9.24 -0.76
CA ASP A 45 9.10 -9.96 -0.85
C ASP A 45 10.30 -9.01 -0.64
N ILE A 46 10.30 -7.86 -1.31
CA ILE A 46 11.34 -6.84 -1.15
C ILE A 46 11.40 -6.37 0.30
N ALA A 47 10.25 -6.05 0.89
CA ALA A 47 10.17 -5.58 2.26
C ALA A 47 10.72 -6.62 3.25
N LYS A 48 10.39 -7.89 3.05
CA LYS A 48 10.87 -8.97 3.91
C LYS A 48 12.40 -9.12 3.82
N ARG A 49 12.95 -9.10 2.60
CA ARG A 49 14.40 -9.25 2.39
C ARG A 49 15.20 -8.09 2.99
N HIS A 50 14.64 -6.90 3.02
CA HIS A 50 15.28 -5.69 3.54
C HIS A 50 14.81 -5.29 4.93
N ASN A 51 13.99 -6.12 5.58
CA ASN A 51 13.42 -5.86 6.91
C ASN A 51 12.69 -4.51 7.00
N LEU A 52 11.85 -4.23 6.01
CA LEU A 52 11.07 -3.01 5.93
C LEU A 52 9.60 -3.28 6.28
N LYS A 53 8.91 -2.25 6.77
CA LYS A 53 7.46 -2.28 6.95
C LYS A 53 6.77 -1.89 5.65
N VAL A 54 5.55 -2.36 5.47
CA VAL A 54 4.70 -1.97 4.34
C VAL A 54 3.44 -1.33 4.89
N VAL A 55 3.20 -0.09 4.47
CA VAL A 55 2.02 0.68 4.82
C VAL A 55 1.22 0.92 3.54
N GLU A 56 0.11 0.21 3.38
CA GLU A 56 -0.72 0.34 2.19
C GLU A 56 -1.58 1.60 2.26
N ASP A 57 -1.40 2.49 1.30
CA ASP A 57 -2.37 3.56 1.08
C ASP A 57 -3.49 3.02 0.21
N ALA A 58 -4.55 2.55 0.85
CA ALA A 58 -5.75 2.01 0.22
C ALA A 58 -6.91 3.03 0.28
N ALA A 59 -6.58 4.32 0.25
CA ALA A 59 -7.58 5.38 0.29
C ALA A 59 -8.63 5.28 -0.83
N GLN A 60 -8.29 4.65 -1.94
CA GLN A 60 -9.19 4.38 -3.07
C GLN A 60 -9.50 2.89 -3.23
N GLY A 61 -9.09 2.07 -2.28
CA GLY A 61 -9.10 0.62 -2.41
C GLY A 61 -10.19 -0.12 -1.63
N VAL A 62 -11.15 0.60 -1.03
CA VAL A 62 -12.23 -0.04 -0.26
C VAL A 62 -13.02 -0.99 -1.17
N LEU A 63 -13.18 -2.24 -0.73
CA LEU A 63 -13.80 -3.36 -1.45
C LEU A 63 -13.02 -3.87 -2.67
N ALA A 64 -11.86 -3.32 -2.97
CA ALA A 64 -10.96 -3.89 -3.98
C ALA A 64 -10.08 -4.98 -3.35
N SER A 65 -9.55 -5.87 -4.18
CA SER A 65 -8.73 -6.99 -3.70
C SER A 65 -7.55 -7.28 -4.62
N TYR A 66 -6.57 -7.97 -4.05
CA TYR A 66 -5.41 -8.50 -4.75
C TYR A 66 -5.30 -9.99 -4.41
N LYS A 67 -5.46 -10.85 -5.42
CA LYS A 67 -5.39 -12.32 -5.25
C LYS A 67 -6.25 -12.82 -4.07
N GLY A 68 -7.46 -12.29 -3.94
CA GLY A 68 -8.42 -12.69 -2.91
C GLY A 68 -8.25 -12.02 -1.56
N LYS A 69 -7.26 -11.11 -1.39
CA LYS A 69 -7.05 -10.35 -0.16
C LYS A 69 -7.50 -8.91 -0.35
N ALA A 70 -8.26 -8.38 0.59
CA ALA A 70 -8.69 -6.98 0.54
C ALA A 70 -7.49 -6.03 0.55
N LEU A 71 -7.51 -5.01 -0.30
CA LEU A 71 -6.49 -3.97 -0.27
C LEU A 71 -6.50 -3.26 1.09
N GLY A 72 -5.33 -2.94 1.61
CA GLY A 72 -5.14 -2.41 2.95
C GLY A 72 -4.93 -3.49 4.01
N THR A 73 -5.03 -4.77 3.64
CA THR A 73 -4.86 -5.88 4.60
C THR A 73 -3.69 -6.80 4.28
N ILE A 74 -2.82 -6.42 3.35
CA ILE A 74 -1.71 -7.27 2.89
C ILE A 74 -0.40 -6.91 3.58
N GLY A 75 -0.12 -5.61 3.74
CA GLY A 75 1.07 -5.13 4.42
C GLY A 75 0.96 -5.19 5.94
N ASP A 76 1.84 -4.49 6.63
CA ASP A 76 1.81 -4.40 8.10
C ASP A 76 0.73 -3.46 8.58
N PHE A 77 0.46 -2.41 7.83
CA PHE A 77 -0.59 -1.42 8.09
C PHE A 77 -1.31 -1.08 6.80
N GLY A 78 -2.56 -0.66 6.93
CA GLY A 78 -3.34 -0.16 5.81
C GLY A 78 -4.19 1.04 6.21
N ALA A 79 -4.42 1.95 5.28
CA ALA A 79 -5.25 3.12 5.52
C ALA A 79 -6.37 3.19 4.49
N TYR A 80 -7.58 3.43 4.97
CA TYR A 80 -8.76 3.71 4.14
C TYR A 80 -9.19 5.17 4.29
N SER A 81 -9.82 5.69 3.26
CA SER A 81 -10.50 6.99 3.30
C SER A 81 -11.98 6.80 2.99
N PHE A 82 -12.83 7.45 3.78
CA PHE A 82 -14.27 7.49 3.57
C PHE A 82 -14.75 8.93 3.29
N HIS A 83 -13.86 9.75 2.73
CA HIS A 83 -14.20 11.09 2.28
C HIS A 83 -15.32 11.04 1.22
N GLU A 84 -16.11 12.10 1.10
CA GLU A 84 -17.26 12.15 0.18
C GLU A 84 -16.93 11.84 -1.28
N THR A 85 -15.66 12.03 -1.70
CA THR A 85 -15.19 11.73 -3.07
C THR A 85 -14.81 10.27 -3.26
N LYS A 86 -14.86 9.43 -2.22
CA LYS A 86 -14.41 8.03 -2.27
C LYS A 86 -15.56 7.08 -2.59
N ASN A 87 -15.21 5.80 -2.82
CA ASN A 87 -16.16 4.72 -3.14
C ASN A 87 -17.26 4.57 -2.07
N TYR A 88 -16.89 4.75 -0.81
CA TYR A 88 -17.76 4.74 0.34
C TYR A 88 -17.50 6.00 1.14
N SER A 89 -18.57 6.74 1.46
CA SER A 89 -18.46 8.06 2.05
C SER A 89 -19.11 8.11 3.43
N MET A 90 -18.49 8.87 4.33
CA MET A 90 -19.10 9.30 5.59
C MET A 90 -18.95 10.81 5.77
N GLY A 91 -18.80 11.57 4.66
CA GLY A 91 -18.46 12.99 4.66
C GLY A 91 -16.97 13.17 4.79
N GLU A 92 -16.42 13.06 6.00
CA GLU A 92 -15.01 12.99 6.26
C GLU A 92 -14.73 11.85 7.23
N GLY A 93 -13.68 11.08 6.98
CA GLY A 93 -13.30 9.98 7.85
C GLY A 93 -12.36 9.00 7.16
N GLY A 94 -11.90 8.06 7.95
CA GLY A 94 -11.00 7.02 7.47
C GLY A 94 -10.86 5.93 8.50
N ALA A 95 -10.06 4.92 8.15
CA ALA A 95 -9.73 3.82 9.04
C ALA A 95 -8.26 3.45 8.88
N LEU A 96 -7.63 3.11 9.98
CA LEU A 96 -6.29 2.54 10.01
C LEU A 96 -6.41 1.07 10.40
N LEU A 97 -5.86 0.20 9.55
CA LEU A 97 -5.79 -1.23 9.79
C LEU A 97 -4.40 -1.57 10.30
N ILE A 98 -4.35 -2.30 11.41
CA ILE A 98 -3.10 -2.74 12.03
C ILE A 98 -3.10 -4.26 11.96
N LEU A 99 -2.24 -4.81 11.11
CA LEU A 99 -2.28 -6.22 10.75
C LEU A 99 -1.28 -7.07 11.53
N SER A 100 -0.33 -6.42 12.20
CA SER A 100 0.63 -7.10 13.06
C SER A 100 0.65 -6.46 14.44
N LEU A 101 0.05 -7.15 15.39
CA LEU A 101 0.02 -6.70 16.79
C LEU A 101 1.40 -6.70 17.47
N ILE A 102 2.37 -7.39 16.90
CA ILE A 102 3.74 -7.42 17.39
C ILE A 102 4.39 -6.02 17.37
N HIS A 103 3.89 -5.14 16.52
CA HIS A 103 4.44 -3.80 16.32
C HIS A 103 3.77 -2.72 17.18
N ILE A 104 2.81 -3.10 17.98
CA ILE A 104 2.15 -2.20 18.94
C ILE A 104 2.89 -2.25 20.33
#